data_b6899d2195a7532d8a130282d45aa459
#
_entry.id   b6899d2195a7532d8a130282d45aa459
#
_cell.length_a   1.000
_cell.length_b   1.000
_cell.length_c   1.000
_cell.angle_alpha   90.00
_cell.angle_beta   90.00
_cell.angle_gamma   90.00
#
_symmetry.space_group_name_H-M   'P 1'
#
loop_
_entity.id
_entity.type
_entity.pdbx_description
1 polymer ?
#
loop_
_entity_poly.entity_id
_entity_poly.type
_entity_poly.pdbx_seq_one_letter_code
_entity_poly.pdbx_strand_id
1 'polypeptide(L)'
;TFGYDRTAVVDVNGVKVGLVGTYELADGMGCEAGMIENIKKVESEGAQVVIVSFHWGMEKENYPNDNQKSLAHSAIDNGADLVLGHHPHVLQGIEKYKGKNIVYSLGNFCFGGNSNPSDKDTMIFQQTFTIENGQLVEDDVTNIIPCSVSSVSGYNNYQPTPLEGSEKDRVMQKIEEFSSGL
;
A
#
# COMPACT_ATOMS: atom_id res chain seq x y z
N THR A 1 19.16 1.61 16.35
CA THR A 1 19.01 0.85 15.08
C THR A 1 18.24 -0.40 15.44
N PHE A 2 16.97 -0.44 15.12
CA PHE A 2 16.19 -1.66 15.19
C PHE A 2 16.66 -2.52 14.01
N GLY A 3 17.39 -3.62 14.30
CA GLY A 3 17.98 -4.53 13.32
C GLY A 3 16.93 -5.44 12.68
N TYR A 4 15.93 -4.85 12.03
CA TYR A 4 15.01 -5.60 11.21
C TYR A 4 15.46 -5.53 9.75
N ASP A 5 15.55 -6.69 9.12
CA ASP A 5 15.71 -6.75 7.66
C ASP A 5 14.53 -6.01 7.01
N ARG A 6 14.86 -5.00 6.21
CA ARG A 6 13.85 -4.22 5.47
C ARG A 6 13.48 -4.87 4.15
N THR A 7 14.00 -6.04 3.88
CA THR A 7 13.77 -6.81 2.64
C THR A 7 13.47 -8.26 2.94
N ALA A 8 12.62 -8.85 2.11
CA ALA A 8 12.40 -10.28 2.07
C ALA A 8 12.14 -10.71 0.64
N VAL A 9 12.57 -11.92 0.26
CA VAL A 9 12.13 -12.58 -0.97
C VAL A 9 11.39 -13.84 -0.57
N VAL A 10 10.12 -13.93 -1.00
CA VAL A 10 9.26 -15.07 -0.71
C VAL A 10 8.89 -15.80 -1.99
N ASP A 11 8.82 -17.12 -1.94
CA ASP A 11 8.33 -17.94 -3.04
C ASP A 11 6.81 -18.11 -2.90
N VAL A 12 6.09 -17.71 -3.94
CA VAL A 12 4.65 -17.87 -4.03
C VAL A 12 4.34 -18.68 -5.30
N ASN A 13 4.10 -19.98 -5.14
CA ASN A 13 3.81 -20.90 -6.24
C ASN A 13 4.89 -20.91 -7.35
N GLY A 14 6.15 -20.78 -6.97
CA GLY A 14 7.29 -20.75 -7.90
C GLY A 14 7.62 -19.37 -8.45
N VAL A 15 6.88 -18.32 -8.04
CA VAL A 15 7.19 -16.92 -8.35
C VAL A 15 7.87 -16.28 -7.14
N LYS A 16 9.04 -15.69 -7.35
CA LYS A 16 9.73 -14.94 -6.31
C LYS A 16 9.21 -13.52 -6.21
N VAL A 17 8.67 -13.17 -5.05
CA VAL A 17 8.16 -11.84 -4.72
C VAL A 17 9.11 -11.16 -3.74
N GLY A 18 9.70 -10.04 -4.17
CA GLY A 18 10.52 -9.17 -3.35
C GLY A 18 9.65 -8.19 -2.55
N LEU A 19 9.85 -8.14 -1.25
CA LEU A 19 9.19 -7.21 -0.34
C LEU A 19 10.21 -6.22 0.20
N VAL A 20 9.92 -4.93 0.09
CA VAL A 20 10.78 -3.84 0.58
C VAL A 20 9.98 -2.97 1.55
N GLY A 21 10.44 -2.85 2.79
CA GLY A 21 9.86 -1.96 3.80
C GLY A 21 10.63 -0.64 3.89
N THR A 22 9.92 0.49 3.88
CA THR A 22 10.51 1.82 3.97
C THR A 22 9.78 2.68 5.01
N TYR A 23 10.53 3.38 5.85
CA TYR A 23 10.00 4.22 6.92
C TYR A 23 10.42 5.68 6.73
N GLU A 24 9.48 6.51 6.24
CA GLU A 24 9.73 7.91 5.89
C GLU A 24 9.74 8.82 7.12
N LEU A 25 8.94 8.51 8.16
CA LEU A 25 8.74 9.41 9.29
C LEU A 25 10.02 9.73 10.11
N ALA A 26 11.03 8.86 10.05
CA ALA A 26 12.29 9.10 10.76
C ALA A 26 13.30 9.88 9.90
N ASP A 27 13.35 9.55 8.60
CA ASP A 27 14.42 9.97 7.72
C ASP A 27 13.96 10.98 6.64
N GLY A 28 12.64 11.26 6.56
CA GLY A 28 12.06 12.07 5.49
C GLY A 28 12.45 11.52 4.13
N MET A 29 12.75 12.39 3.19
CA MET A 29 13.25 12.03 1.84
C MET A 29 14.60 11.30 1.86
N GLY A 30 15.33 11.34 2.98
CA GLY A 30 16.60 10.61 3.14
C GLY A 30 16.47 9.07 3.08
N CYS A 31 15.24 8.53 3.24
CA CYS A 31 14.97 7.10 3.11
C CYS A 31 15.06 6.59 1.65
N GLU A 32 15.02 7.49 0.64
CA GLU A 32 14.96 7.14 -0.78
C GLU A 32 16.14 6.28 -1.24
N ALA A 33 17.38 6.69 -0.91
CA ALA A 33 18.58 5.96 -1.32
C ALA A 33 18.57 4.51 -0.78
N GLY A 34 18.21 4.32 0.48
CA GLY A 34 18.11 3.00 1.08
C GLY A 34 16.98 2.15 0.50
N MET A 35 15.87 2.77 0.11
CA MET A 35 14.78 2.11 -0.60
C MET A 35 15.27 1.57 -1.96
N ILE A 36 15.96 2.40 -2.74
CA ILE A 36 16.49 2.03 -4.06
C ILE A 36 17.52 0.87 -3.93
N GLU A 37 18.40 0.93 -2.94
CA GLU A 37 19.34 -0.15 -2.66
C GLU A 37 18.61 -1.46 -2.32
N ASN A 38 17.55 -1.39 -1.52
CA ASN A 38 16.73 -2.54 -1.13
C ASN A 38 15.94 -3.14 -2.31
N ILE A 39 15.42 -2.33 -3.23
CA ILE A 39 14.80 -2.79 -4.48
C ILE A 39 15.82 -3.60 -5.28
N LYS A 40 17.00 -3.03 -5.56
CA LYS A 40 18.07 -3.70 -6.29
C LYS A 40 18.55 -4.99 -5.61
N LYS A 41 18.55 -5.01 -4.28
CA LYS A 41 18.91 -6.19 -3.50
C LYS A 41 17.92 -7.33 -3.78
N VAL A 42 16.60 -7.11 -3.63
CA VAL A 42 15.62 -8.18 -3.85
C VAL A 42 15.58 -8.64 -5.31
N GLU A 43 15.80 -7.74 -6.27
CA GLU A 43 15.97 -8.09 -7.69
C GLU A 43 17.20 -9.01 -7.89
N SER A 44 18.34 -8.69 -7.26
CA SER A 44 19.56 -9.50 -7.33
C SER A 44 19.39 -10.89 -6.69
N GLU A 45 18.47 -11.04 -5.74
CA GLU A 45 18.06 -12.30 -5.12
C GLU A 45 17.04 -13.08 -5.98
N GLY A 46 16.67 -12.52 -7.13
CA GLY A 46 15.84 -13.13 -8.17
C GLY A 46 14.34 -12.83 -8.03
N ALA A 47 13.95 -11.75 -7.35
CA ALA A 47 12.57 -11.31 -7.34
C ALA A 47 12.06 -11.01 -8.77
N GLN A 48 10.89 -11.51 -9.10
CA GLN A 48 10.20 -11.33 -10.39
C GLN A 48 9.09 -10.29 -10.27
N VAL A 49 8.65 -10.02 -9.05
CA VAL A 49 7.72 -8.95 -8.67
C VAL A 49 8.30 -8.26 -7.44
N VAL A 50 8.30 -6.93 -7.43
CA VAL A 50 8.77 -6.13 -6.31
C VAL A 50 7.64 -5.28 -5.74
N ILE A 51 7.35 -5.45 -4.45
CA ILE A 51 6.35 -4.69 -3.71
C ILE A 51 7.06 -3.82 -2.66
N VAL A 52 6.86 -2.51 -2.74
CA VAL A 52 7.39 -1.56 -1.75
C VAL A 52 6.28 -1.12 -0.80
N SER A 53 6.50 -1.34 0.49
CA SER A 53 5.59 -0.93 1.56
C SER A 53 6.17 0.26 2.31
N PHE A 54 5.44 1.37 2.34
CA PHE A 54 5.82 2.58 3.04
C PHE A 54 5.02 2.79 4.32
N HIS A 55 5.70 3.32 5.33
CA HIS A 55 5.09 3.95 6.49
C HIS A 55 5.44 5.44 6.45
N TRP A 56 4.51 6.30 6.04
CA TRP A 56 4.76 7.66 5.59
C TRP A 56 3.58 8.63 5.79
N GLY A 57 3.80 9.90 5.43
CA GLY A 57 2.75 10.91 5.35
C GLY A 57 2.31 11.45 6.69
N MET A 58 1.10 11.99 6.76
CA MET A 58 0.54 12.62 7.94
C MET A 58 -0.76 11.93 8.37
N GLU A 59 -0.94 11.76 9.69
CA GLU A 59 -2.16 11.19 10.24
C GLU A 59 -3.39 12.02 9.87
N LYS A 60 -4.47 11.34 9.48
CA LYS A 60 -5.79 11.89 9.15
C LYS A 60 -5.85 12.77 7.89
N GLU A 61 -4.76 12.84 7.12
CA GLU A 61 -4.77 13.49 5.83
C GLU A 61 -5.21 12.51 4.73
N ASN A 62 -6.28 12.88 4.02
CA ASN A 62 -6.87 12.02 2.97
C ASN A 62 -6.18 12.15 1.61
N TYR A 63 -5.31 13.13 1.43
CA TYR A 63 -4.55 13.34 0.21
C TYR A 63 -3.06 13.17 0.47
N PRO A 64 -2.33 12.45 -0.42
CA PRO A 64 -0.89 12.28 -0.27
C PRO A 64 -0.16 13.60 -0.44
N ASN A 65 0.84 13.84 0.40
CA ASN A 65 1.74 14.98 0.27
C ASN A 65 2.81 14.77 -0.80
N ASP A 66 3.59 15.82 -1.10
CA ASP A 66 4.61 15.78 -2.15
C ASP A 66 5.73 14.76 -1.89
N ASN A 67 6.10 14.53 -0.61
CA ASN A 67 7.07 13.50 -0.25
C ASN A 67 6.55 12.09 -0.61
N GLN A 68 5.29 11.80 -0.27
CA GLN A 68 4.67 10.51 -0.61
C GLN A 68 4.68 10.29 -2.11
N LYS A 69 4.27 11.29 -2.91
CA LYS A 69 4.25 11.21 -4.38
C LYS A 69 5.66 11.00 -4.93
N SER A 70 6.62 11.80 -4.50
CA SER A 70 8.01 11.69 -4.95
C SER A 70 8.62 10.32 -4.64
N LEU A 71 8.44 9.81 -3.43
CA LEU A 71 8.97 8.50 -3.02
C LEU A 71 8.28 7.34 -3.75
N ALA A 72 6.96 7.44 -3.97
CA ALA A 72 6.21 6.43 -4.71
C ALA A 72 6.66 6.35 -6.17
N HIS A 73 6.78 7.50 -6.84
CA HIS A 73 7.27 7.57 -8.21
C HIS A 73 8.72 7.06 -8.31
N SER A 74 9.58 7.46 -7.37
CA SER A 74 10.96 6.95 -7.30
C SER A 74 11.01 5.44 -7.12
N ALA A 75 10.14 4.85 -6.29
CA ALA A 75 10.06 3.40 -6.13
C ALA A 75 9.73 2.70 -7.45
N ILE A 76 8.69 3.16 -8.17
CA ILE A 76 8.30 2.62 -9.48
C ILE A 76 9.43 2.80 -10.50
N ASP A 77 10.05 3.98 -10.54
CA ASP A 77 11.14 4.30 -11.47
C ASP A 77 12.40 3.44 -11.24
N ASN A 78 12.55 2.86 -10.06
CA ASN A 78 13.65 1.99 -9.68
C ASN A 78 13.29 0.50 -9.60
N GLY A 79 12.11 0.08 -10.12
CA GLY A 79 11.77 -1.32 -10.32
C GLY A 79 10.65 -1.88 -9.43
N ALA A 80 9.96 -1.05 -8.65
CA ALA A 80 8.78 -1.53 -7.94
C ALA A 80 7.60 -1.77 -8.89
N ASP A 81 6.88 -2.88 -8.71
CA ASP A 81 5.67 -3.23 -9.45
C ASP A 81 4.39 -2.81 -8.72
N LEU A 82 4.48 -2.57 -7.42
CA LEU A 82 3.39 -2.11 -6.58
C LEU A 82 3.93 -1.32 -5.40
N VAL A 83 3.27 -0.19 -5.08
CA VAL A 83 3.53 0.58 -3.87
C VAL A 83 2.31 0.56 -2.96
N LEU A 84 2.52 0.23 -1.68
CA LEU A 84 1.49 0.20 -0.64
C LEU A 84 1.88 1.14 0.50
N GLY A 85 1.00 2.08 0.85
CA GLY A 85 1.21 3.07 1.88
C GLY A 85 0.42 2.79 3.16
N HIS A 86 1.03 3.16 4.29
CA HIS A 86 0.50 3.05 5.65
C HIS A 86 0.87 4.27 6.48
N HIS A 87 0.30 4.45 7.63
CA HIS A 87 0.47 5.49 8.63
C HIS A 87 -0.63 6.56 8.65
N PRO A 88 -1.18 7.10 7.54
CA PRO A 88 -2.20 8.14 7.65
C PRO A 88 -3.43 7.77 8.49
N HIS A 89 -3.63 6.49 8.78
CA HIS A 89 -4.77 5.95 9.56
C HIS A 89 -6.15 6.23 8.95
N VAL A 90 -6.17 6.75 7.73
CA VAL A 90 -7.34 6.96 6.86
C VAL A 90 -7.02 6.49 5.46
N LEU A 91 -8.03 6.27 4.63
CA LEU A 91 -7.85 6.00 3.21
C LEU A 91 -7.27 7.23 2.51
N GLN A 92 -6.34 6.99 1.59
CA GLN A 92 -5.91 7.94 0.56
C GLN A 92 -6.18 7.36 -0.83
N GLY A 93 -5.92 8.16 -1.86
CA GLY A 93 -6.15 7.78 -3.24
C GLY A 93 -5.24 6.66 -3.75
N ILE A 94 -5.61 6.17 -4.93
CA ILE A 94 -4.83 5.21 -5.71
C ILE A 94 -4.44 5.90 -7.02
N GLU A 95 -3.15 5.86 -7.34
CA GLU A 95 -2.59 6.40 -8.57
C GLU A 95 -2.13 5.28 -9.49
N LYS A 96 -2.27 5.48 -10.81
CA LYS A 96 -1.64 4.63 -11.82
C LYS A 96 -0.48 5.37 -12.48
N TYR A 97 0.74 5.15 -11.99
CA TYR A 97 1.96 5.79 -12.49
C TYR A 97 2.78 4.81 -13.35
N LYS A 98 3.06 5.18 -14.61
CA LYS A 98 3.77 4.33 -15.59
C LYS A 98 3.20 2.90 -15.71
N GLY A 99 1.88 2.78 -15.58
CA GLY A 99 1.18 1.51 -15.64
C GLY A 99 1.14 0.72 -14.33
N LYS A 100 1.87 1.13 -13.30
CA LYS A 100 1.91 0.48 -11.98
C LYS A 100 0.99 1.18 -10.98
N ASN A 101 0.48 0.42 -10.01
CA ASN A 101 -0.42 0.96 -8.99
C ASN A 101 0.36 1.46 -7.77
N ILE A 102 -0.05 2.61 -7.26
CA ILE A 102 0.38 3.21 -6.01
C ILE A 102 -0.86 3.39 -5.14
N VAL A 103 -0.94 2.68 -4.03
CA VAL A 103 -1.99 2.83 -3.02
C VAL A 103 -1.41 3.66 -1.88
N TYR A 104 -1.76 4.94 -1.80
CA TYR A 104 -1.10 5.87 -0.88
C TYR A 104 -1.40 5.60 0.60
N SER A 105 -2.60 5.13 0.94
CA SER A 105 -2.91 4.60 2.27
C SER A 105 -4.09 3.64 2.24
N LEU A 106 -3.90 2.47 2.84
CA LEU A 106 -4.95 1.45 3.01
C LEU A 106 -5.90 1.75 4.19
N GLY A 107 -5.61 2.78 5.00
CA GLY A 107 -6.31 3.02 6.25
C GLY A 107 -5.92 2.03 7.35
N ASN A 108 -6.69 2.03 8.44
CA ASN A 108 -6.56 1.04 9.51
C ASN A 108 -7.27 -0.25 9.12
N PHE A 109 -6.73 -1.41 9.48
CA PHE A 109 -7.40 -2.68 9.27
C PHE A 109 -7.68 -3.38 10.61
N CYS A 110 -6.72 -4.14 11.14
CA CYS A 110 -6.82 -4.74 12.47
C CYS A 110 -6.11 -3.81 13.47
N PHE A 111 -6.79 -2.75 13.90
CA PHE A 111 -6.18 -1.63 14.62
C PHE A 111 -6.64 -1.54 16.07
N GLY A 112 -5.73 -1.83 17.02
CA GLY A 112 -6.00 -1.82 18.46
C GLY A 112 -5.77 -0.47 19.16
N GLY A 113 -5.27 0.55 18.46
CA GLY A 113 -4.85 1.83 19.06
C GLY A 113 -5.99 2.79 19.41
N ASN A 114 -7.21 2.54 18.93
CA ASN A 114 -8.37 3.39 19.21
C ASN A 114 -9.66 2.57 19.32
N SER A 115 -10.35 2.70 20.45
CA SER A 115 -11.61 2.00 20.71
C SER A 115 -12.81 2.54 19.91
N ASN A 116 -12.70 3.74 19.37
CA ASN A 116 -13.73 4.33 18.52
C ASN A 116 -13.13 5.37 17.54
N PRO A 117 -12.39 4.95 16.50
CA PRO A 117 -11.86 5.87 15.52
C PRO A 117 -13.00 6.62 14.81
N SER A 118 -12.77 7.89 14.51
CA SER A 118 -13.75 8.74 13.81
C SER A 118 -13.96 8.29 12.36
N ASP A 119 -12.91 7.81 11.71
CA ASP A 119 -12.97 7.17 10.40
C ASP A 119 -12.73 5.67 10.56
N LYS A 120 -13.69 4.87 10.11
CA LYS A 120 -13.64 3.41 10.16
C LYS A 120 -13.44 2.78 8.78
N ASP A 121 -13.33 3.61 7.75
CA ASP A 121 -13.18 3.14 6.38
C ASP A 121 -11.77 2.61 6.14
N THR A 122 -11.71 1.47 5.52
CA THR A 122 -10.47 0.80 5.12
C THR A 122 -10.72 -0.06 3.88
N MET A 123 -9.70 -0.66 3.33
CA MET A 123 -9.84 -1.55 2.17
C MET A 123 -8.86 -2.72 2.22
N ILE A 124 -9.26 -3.80 1.55
CA ILE A 124 -8.33 -4.81 1.06
C ILE A 124 -8.07 -4.48 -0.41
N PHE A 125 -6.81 -4.24 -0.75
CA PHE A 125 -6.37 -4.09 -2.13
C PHE A 125 -5.76 -5.41 -2.61
N GLN A 126 -6.30 -5.95 -3.69
CA GLN A 126 -5.80 -7.16 -4.31
C GLN A 126 -5.29 -6.83 -5.72
N GLN A 127 -4.12 -7.37 -6.06
CA GLN A 127 -3.55 -7.26 -7.40
C GLN A 127 -3.05 -8.63 -7.85
N THR A 128 -3.37 -9.00 -9.08
CA THR A 128 -2.89 -10.23 -9.70
C THR A 128 -1.68 -9.91 -10.57
N PHE A 129 -0.62 -10.68 -10.40
CA PHE A 129 0.57 -10.64 -11.24
C PHE A 129 0.65 -11.92 -12.06
N THR A 130 0.77 -11.80 -13.37
CA THR A 130 0.93 -12.92 -14.29
C THR A 130 2.37 -13.01 -14.75
N ILE A 131 3.00 -14.16 -14.50
CA ILE A 131 4.38 -14.43 -14.89
C ILE A 131 4.39 -15.48 -15.99
N GLU A 132 5.02 -15.16 -17.13
CA GLU A 132 5.26 -16.09 -18.23
C GLU A 132 6.76 -16.15 -18.56
N ASN A 133 7.29 -17.38 -18.67
CA ASN A 133 8.71 -17.61 -18.96
C ASN A 133 9.66 -16.86 -17.99
N GLY A 134 9.26 -16.71 -16.72
CA GLY A 134 10.03 -16.02 -15.70
C GLY A 134 9.95 -14.50 -15.73
N GLN A 135 9.09 -13.91 -16.57
CA GLN A 135 8.90 -12.47 -16.70
C GLN A 135 7.47 -12.06 -16.35
N LEU A 136 7.34 -10.91 -15.71
CA LEU A 136 6.05 -10.28 -15.46
C LEU A 136 5.45 -9.78 -16.78
N VAL A 137 4.27 -10.28 -17.14
CA VAL A 137 3.56 -9.93 -18.40
C VAL A 137 2.28 -9.16 -18.15
N GLU A 138 1.67 -9.30 -16.98
CA GLU A 138 0.44 -8.58 -16.62
C GLU A 138 0.43 -8.32 -15.10
N ASP A 139 0.06 -7.11 -14.70
CA ASP A 139 0.02 -6.68 -13.31
C ASP A 139 -1.08 -5.65 -13.00
N ASP A 140 -2.05 -5.47 -13.89
CA ASP A 140 -3.08 -4.45 -13.76
C ASP A 140 -4.48 -4.98 -13.38
N VAL A 141 -4.61 -6.29 -13.17
CA VAL A 141 -5.86 -6.89 -12.67
C VAL A 141 -5.96 -6.64 -11.17
N THR A 142 -6.82 -5.70 -10.80
CA THR A 142 -7.01 -5.29 -9.41
C THR A 142 -8.43 -5.53 -8.92
N ASN A 143 -8.58 -5.72 -7.61
CA ASN A 143 -9.87 -5.77 -6.93
C ASN A 143 -9.78 -5.00 -5.60
N ILE A 144 -10.67 -4.05 -5.40
CA ILE A 144 -10.79 -3.28 -4.17
C ILE A 144 -12.00 -3.78 -3.41
N ILE A 145 -11.77 -4.21 -2.16
CA ILE A 145 -12.82 -4.63 -1.25
C ILE A 145 -12.90 -3.59 -0.12
N PRO A 146 -13.85 -2.64 -0.19
CA PRO A 146 -14.09 -1.71 0.89
C PRO A 146 -14.49 -2.43 2.16
N CYS A 147 -13.90 -2.00 3.27
CA CYS A 147 -14.11 -2.60 4.58
C CYS A 147 -14.35 -1.51 5.65
N SER A 148 -14.93 -1.91 6.76
CA SER A 148 -14.85 -1.17 8.02
C SER A 148 -13.88 -1.85 8.98
N VAL A 149 -13.16 -1.10 9.81
CA VAL A 149 -12.29 -1.64 10.87
C VAL A 149 -13.08 -2.39 11.95
N SER A 150 -14.41 -2.27 11.93
CA SER A 150 -15.31 -2.84 12.93
C SER A 150 -16.57 -3.40 12.28
N SER A 151 -17.06 -4.52 12.79
CA SER A 151 -18.36 -5.09 12.38
C SER A 151 -19.57 -4.38 13.01
N VAL A 152 -19.34 -3.41 13.91
CA VAL A 152 -20.38 -2.60 14.58
C VAL A 152 -20.11 -1.10 14.44
N SER A 153 -21.15 -0.30 14.41
CA SER A 153 -21.04 1.14 14.16
C SER A 153 -20.57 1.95 15.37
N GLY A 154 -20.96 1.56 16.58
CA GLY A 154 -20.82 2.37 17.79
C GLY A 154 -19.42 2.40 18.41
N TYR A 155 -18.57 1.43 18.11
CA TYR A 155 -17.21 1.32 18.64
C TYR A 155 -16.36 0.43 17.73
N ASN A 156 -15.08 0.31 18.03
CA ASN A 156 -14.19 -0.62 17.34
C ASN A 156 -14.14 -1.93 18.12
N ASN A 157 -14.69 -2.99 17.54
CA ASN A 157 -14.62 -4.35 18.10
C ASN A 157 -13.46 -5.16 17.55
N TYR A 158 -12.54 -4.50 16.80
CA TYR A 158 -11.33 -5.08 16.23
C TYR A 158 -11.60 -6.22 15.24
N GLN A 159 -12.73 -6.18 14.57
CA GLN A 159 -13.16 -7.18 13.60
C GLN A 159 -13.40 -6.51 12.24
N PRO A 160 -12.35 -6.35 11.41
CA PRO A 160 -12.50 -5.79 10.08
C PRO A 160 -13.54 -6.58 9.28
N THR A 161 -14.43 -5.86 8.62
CA THR A 161 -15.58 -6.46 7.93
C THR A 161 -15.77 -5.83 6.55
N PRO A 162 -15.86 -6.62 5.46
CA PRO A 162 -16.23 -6.11 4.15
C PRO A 162 -17.57 -5.38 4.18
N LEU A 163 -17.65 -4.28 3.46
CA LEU A 163 -18.87 -3.49 3.32
C LEU A 163 -19.69 -3.97 2.11
N GLU A 164 -21.00 -3.85 2.23
CA GLU A 164 -21.95 -4.23 1.18
C GLU A 164 -22.94 -3.07 0.91
N GLY A 165 -23.65 -3.14 -0.24
CA GLY A 165 -24.68 -2.17 -0.62
C GLY A 165 -24.18 -0.73 -0.61
N SER A 166 -24.99 0.19 -0.09
CA SER A 166 -24.71 1.63 -0.10
C SER A 166 -23.42 2.02 0.67
N GLU A 167 -23.04 1.28 1.69
CA GLU A 167 -21.80 1.57 2.42
C GLU A 167 -20.56 1.20 1.60
N LYS A 168 -20.60 0.09 0.85
CA LYS A 168 -19.57 -0.24 -0.14
C LYS A 168 -19.45 0.86 -1.18
N ASP A 169 -20.58 1.29 -1.76
CA ASP A 169 -20.61 2.31 -2.80
C ASP A 169 -20.06 3.64 -2.28
N ARG A 170 -20.43 4.03 -1.05
CA ARG A 170 -19.91 5.24 -0.38
C ARG A 170 -18.37 5.22 -0.25
N VAL A 171 -17.81 4.11 0.19
CA VAL A 171 -16.36 4.02 0.37
C VAL A 171 -15.64 3.93 -0.98
N MET A 172 -16.21 3.25 -1.99
CA MET A 172 -15.67 3.27 -3.35
C MET A 172 -15.63 4.68 -3.92
N GLN A 173 -16.73 5.44 -3.78
CA GLN A 173 -16.79 6.84 -4.22
C GLN A 173 -15.75 7.71 -3.49
N LYS A 174 -15.55 7.49 -2.19
CA LYS A 174 -14.50 8.17 -1.39
C LYS A 174 -13.11 7.89 -1.94
N ILE A 175 -12.80 6.63 -2.30
CA ILE A 175 -11.51 6.25 -2.91
C ILE A 175 -11.34 6.93 -4.27
N GLU A 176 -12.38 6.95 -5.11
CA GLU A 176 -12.36 7.62 -6.41
C GLU A 176 -12.12 9.13 -6.28
N GLU A 177 -12.81 9.78 -5.32
CA GLU A 177 -12.60 11.20 -5.02
C GLU A 177 -11.16 11.49 -4.64
N PHE A 178 -10.57 10.71 -3.73
CA PHE A 178 -9.20 10.90 -3.27
C PHE A 178 -8.16 10.55 -4.34
N SER A 179 -8.52 9.78 -5.35
CA SER A 179 -7.68 9.43 -6.50
C SER A 179 -7.74 10.47 -7.61
N SER A 180 -8.75 11.36 -7.58
CA SER A 180 -8.94 12.37 -8.61
C SER A 180 -7.82 13.41 -8.60
N GLY A 181 -7.05 13.46 -9.69
CA GLY A 181 -5.93 14.40 -9.85
C GLY A 181 -4.57 13.88 -9.37
N LEU A 182 -4.47 12.57 -9.12
CA LEU A 182 -3.21 11.86 -8.90
C LEU A 182 -2.60 11.39 -10.22
#